data_49034d87bbe8fb8b628c2055349a63ed
#
_entry.id   49034d87bbe8fb8b628c2055349a63ed
#
_cell.length_a   1.000
_cell.length_b   1.000
_cell.length_c   1.000
_cell.angle_alpha   90.00
_cell.angle_beta   90.00
_cell.angle_gamma   90.00
#
_symmetry.space_group_name_H-M   'P 1'
#
loop_
_entity.id
_entity.type
_entity.pdbx_description
1 polymer ?
#
loop_
_entity_poly.entity_id
_entity_poly.type
_entity_poly.pdbx_seq_one_letter_code
_entity_poly.pdbx_strand_id
1 'polypeptide(L)'
;MVEKVTRKTFKIRPSGRSTDFIAPSFGFGCLYNCSYCYMKRHKPEGLSVATNTMDILTEINSHVWFADVEKPNQTGEYITYDISCNEDFALHAKYHDWETIFKFFRDHPLAMGSFATKHVNYDLLEFNPEGKIRIRFSLMPEKWRKILEPNTSTVDERLRAIPNFLNAGYEVHLNFSPVIVHDDWLTEYKLLFDVINRCSHYYNWSQESVKAEVIFLTHNKDKHERNLHDKLMGEEILWKPEIQEPKISQYGGSNIRYRSSNKLEYIKQFTELHDAIIPWNTIRYIF
;
A
#
# COMPACT_ATOMS: atom_id res chain seq x y z
N MET A 1 -7.16 5.10 -20.37
CA MET A 1 -8.24 6.12 -20.40
C MET A 1 -8.65 6.43 -18.96
N VAL A 2 -8.93 7.72 -18.65
CA VAL A 2 -9.44 8.13 -17.33
C VAL A 2 -10.89 8.56 -17.50
N GLU A 3 -11.77 7.99 -16.67
CA GLU A 3 -13.21 8.17 -16.71
C GLU A 3 -13.68 8.88 -15.45
N LYS A 4 -14.53 9.88 -15.57
CA LYS A 4 -15.17 10.55 -14.45
C LYS A 4 -16.51 9.91 -14.14
N VAL A 5 -16.73 9.52 -12.87
CA VAL A 5 -17.93 8.80 -12.45
C VAL A 5 -18.49 9.35 -11.15
N THR A 6 -19.81 9.35 -10.99
CA THR A 6 -20.45 9.65 -9.71
C THR A 6 -20.61 8.37 -8.91
N ARG A 7 -20.01 8.28 -7.72
CA ARG A 7 -20.15 7.14 -6.81
C ARG A 7 -21.56 7.11 -6.22
N LYS A 8 -22.13 5.90 -6.18
CA LYS A 8 -23.47 5.65 -5.63
C LYS A 8 -23.42 4.91 -4.29
N THR A 9 -22.29 4.38 -3.90
CA THR A 9 -22.09 3.61 -2.67
C THR A 9 -20.87 4.11 -1.92
N PHE A 10 -21.02 4.33 -0.62
CA PHE A 10 -20.00 4.95 0.23
C PHE A 10 -19.60 4.04 1.41
N LYS A 11 -19.66 2.72 1.23
CA LYS A 11 -19.39 1.77 2.30
C LYS A 11 -17.97 1.86 2.80
N ILE A 12 -17.80 2.23 4.07
CA ILE A 12 -16.54 2.11 4.82
C ILE A 12 -16.45 0.71 5.41
N ARG A 13 -15.26 0.13 5.41
CA ARG A 13 -15.04 -1.26 5.82
C ARG A 13 -13.80 -1.36 6.71
N PRO A 14 -13.85 -2.13 7.80
CA PRO A 14 -12.62 -2.48 8.54
C PRO A 14 -11.75 -3.39 7.66
N SER A 15 -10.44 -3.17 7.64
CA SER A 15 -9.55 -4.04 6.86
C SER A 15 -9.29 -5.40 7.53
N GLY A 16 -9.60 -5.54 8.80
CA GLY A 16 -9.43 -6.77 9.58
C GLY A 16 -7.98 -7.13 9.93
N ARG A 17 -6.99 -6.65 9.20
CA ARG A 17 -5.57 -6.96 9.43
C ARG A 17 -4.67 -5.75 9.48
N SER A 18 -4.94 -4.71 8.70
CA SER A 18 -4.26 -3.43 8.80
C SER A 18 -4.90 -2.56 9.88
N THR A 19 -4.26 -1.48 10.22
CA THR A 19 -4.77 -0.52 11.21
C THR A 19 -5.70 0.53 10.61
N ASP A 20 -6.00 0.43 9.30
CA ASP A 20 -6.76 1.45 8.59
C ASP A 20 -8.16 0.94 8.24
N PHE A 21 -9.18 1.80 8.27
CA PHE A 21 -10.43 1.55 7.59
C PHE A 21 -10.24 1.71 6.08
N ILE A 22 -10.96 0.92 5.30
CA ILE A 22 -10.99 1.10 3.85
C ILE A 22 -12.07 2.14 3.54
N ALA A 23 -11.65 3.31 3.08
CA ALA A 23 -12.54 4.39 2.67
C ALA A 23 -13.34 4.02 1.41
N PRO A 24 -14.47 4.70 1.13
CA PRO A 24 -15.09 4.65 -0.18
C PRO A 24 -14.08 5.08 -1.25
N SER A 25 -14.09 4.41 -2.40
CA SER A 25 -13.06 4.62 -3.41
C SER A 25 -13.17 5.99 -4.09
N PHE A 26 -12.17 6.83 -3.94
CA PHE A 26 -11.99 8.03 -4.75
C PHE A 26 -11.65 7.67 -6.20
N GLY A 27 -10.82 6.65 -6.40
CA GLY A 27 -10.50 6.08 -7.70
C GLY A 27 -10.68 4.56 -7.73
N PHE A 28 -10.87 4.01 -8.93
CA PHE A 28 -11.02 2.58 -9.16
C PHE A 28 -10.31 2.18 -10.46
N GLY A 29 -9.28 1.34 -10.35
CA GLY A 29 -8.36 0.98 -11.41
C GLY A 29 -6.98 1.60 -11.22
N CYS A 30 -6.03 1.29 -12.09
CA CYS A 30 -4.68 1.84 -12.00
C CYS A 30 -4.04 1.93 -13.37
N LEU A 31 -3.27 2.99 -13.61
CA LEU A 31 -2.52 3.19 -14.85
C LEU A 31 -1.23 2.36 -14.88
N TYR A 32 -0.75 1.86 -13.74
CA TYR A 32 0.30 0.85 -13.71
C TYR A 32 -0.24 -0.55 -14.03
N ASN A 33 0.67 -1.45 -14.41
CA ASN A 33 0.33 -2.83 -14.77
C ASN A 33 1.15 -3.84 -13.96
N CYS A 34 1.11 -3.74 -12.63
CA CYS A 34 1.82 -4.68 -11.76
C CYS A 34 1.26 -6.11 -11.91
N SER A 35 2.16 -7.10 -12.07
CA SER A 35 1.78 -8.49 -12.39
C SER A 35 0.94 -9.18 -11.31
N TYR A 36 1.08 -8.81 -10.05
CA TYR A 36 0.33 -9.37 -8.93
C TYR A 36 -0.93 -8.56 -8.55
N CYS A 37 -1.19 -7.42 -9.22
CA CYS A 37 -2.23 -6.48 -8.77
C CYS A 37 -3.64 -7.02 -9.00
N TYR A 38 -4.41 -7.18 -7.91
CA TYR A 38 -5.80 -7.63 -7.96
C TYR A 38 -6.72 -6.66 -8.73
N MET A 39 -6.38 -5.37 -8.77
CA MET A 39 -7.20 -4.39 -9.50
C MET A 39 -7.26 -4.67 -11.00
N LYS A 40 -6.23 -5.26 -11.58
CA LYS A 40 -6.23 -5.64 -12.99
C LYS A 40 -7.21 -6.78 -13.33
N ARG A 41 -7.70 -7.50 -12.31
CA ARG A 41 -8.81 -8.43 -12.45
C ARG A 41 -10.15 -7.70 -12.60
N HIS A 42 -10.36 -6.64 -11.83
CA HIS A 42 -11.62 -5.91 -11.76
C HIS A 42 -11.74 -4.81 -12.82
N LYS A 43 -10.65 -4.10 -13.08
CA LYS A 43 -10.51 -3.09 -14.13
C LYS A 43 -9.17 -3.29 -14.84
N PRO A 44 -9.13 -4.10 -15.90
CA PRO A 44 -7.91 -4.43 -16.64
C PRO A 44 -7.18 -3.19 -17.16
N GLU A 45 -7.93 -2.18 -17.59
CA GLU A 45 -7.40 -0.96 -18.18
C GLU A 45 -8.04 0.30 -17.59
N GLY A 46 -7.23 1.37 -17.55
CA GLY A 46 -7.69 2.69 -17.21
C GLY A 46 -7.98 2.91 -15.72
N LEU A 47 -8.66 4.01 -15.46
CA LEU A 47 -8.99 4.53 -14.14
C LEU A 47 -10.36 5.19 -14.18
N SER A 48 -11.21 4.92 -13.19
CA SER A 48 -12.43 5.71 -12.94
C SER A 48 -12.23 6.56 -11.70
N VAL A 49 -12.48 7.87 -11.79
CA VAL A 49 -12.29 8.85 -10.71
C VAL A 49 -13.64 9.40 -10.28
N ALA A 50 -13.89 9.45 -8.99
CA ALA A 50 -15.11 10.01 -8.41
C ALA A 50 -15.23 11.52 -8.69
N THR A 51 -16.42 11.98 -9.10
CA THR A 51 -16.75 13.40 -9.26
C THR A 51 -17.37 14.02 -8.00
N ASN A 52 -17.88 13.18 -7.13
CA ASN A 52 -18.57 13.58 -5.90
C ASN A 52 -17.69 13.37 -4.66
N THR A 53 -16.50 13.96 -4.67
CA THR A 53 -15.52 13.91 -3.59
C THR A 53 -16.11 14.29 -2.24
N MET A 54 -16.95 15.35 -2.19
CA MET A 54 -17.57 15.83 -0.95
C MET A 54 -18.52 14.81 -0.33
N ASP A 55 -19.25 14.03 -1.14
CA ASP A 55 -20.14 13.00 -0.60
C ASP A 55 -19.32 11.89 0.10
N ILE A 56 -18.18 11.52 -0.46
CA ILE A 56 -17.24 10.54 0.13
C ILE A 56 -16.70 11.08 1.47
N LEU A 57 -16.27 12.34 1.50
CA LEU A 57 -15.74 12.97 2.71
C LEU A 57 -16.80 13.11 3.79
N THR A 58 -18.05 13.43 3.40
CA THR A 58 -19.19 13.48 4.32
C THR A 58 -19.46 12.12 4.97
N GLU A 59 -19.37 11.04 4.20
CA GLU A 59 -19.51 9.69 4.74
C GLU A 59 -18.36 9.33 5.72
N ILE A 60 -17.11 9.69 5.39
CA ILE A 60 -15.98 9.51 6.30
C ILE A 60 -16.21 10.30 7.59
N ASN A 61 -16.64 11.56 7.50
CA ASN A 61 -16.94 12.39 8.67
C ASN A 61 -18.06 11.77 9.54
N SER A 62 -19.12 11.29 8.91
CA SER A 62 -20.23 10.63 9.62
C SER A 62 -19.74 9.35 10.31
N HIS A 63 -18.90 8.56 9.65
CA HIS A 63 -18.34 7.34 10.22
C HIS A 63 -17.46 7.64 11.44
N VAL A 64 -16.62 8.68 11.39
CA VAL A 64 -15.76 9.07 12.53
C VAL A 64 -16.57 9.38 13.77
N TRP A 65 -17.68 10.09 13.62
CA TRP A 65 -18.47 10.57 14.77
C TRP A 65 -19.53 9.58 15.27
N PHE A 66 -20.05 8.72 14.41
CA PHE A 66 -21.24 7.92 14.70
C PHE A 66 -21.05 6.40 14.57
N ALA A 67 -19.91 5.94 14.06
CA ALA A 67 -19.67 4.49 13.96
C ALA A 67 -19.27 3.94 15.33
N ASP A 68 -20.08 3.07 15.88
CA ASP A 68 -19.80 2.27 17.07
C ASP A 68 -19.00 1.00 16.67
N VAL A 69 -17.93 1.21 15.90
CA VAL A 69 -17.09 0.10 15.41
C VAL A 69 -15.66 0.37 15.79
N GLU A 70 -15.22 -0.26 16.87
CA GLU A 70 -13.83 -0.30 17.23
C GLU A 70 -13.06 -1.18 16.23
N LYS A 71 -12.03 -0.62 15.59
CA LYS A 71 -11.15 -1.37 14.71
C LYS A 71 -10.12 -2.14 15.55
N PRO A 72 -10.06 -3.48 15.44
CA PRO A 72 -9.27 -4.32 16.37
C PRO A 72 -7.78 -3.99 16.41
N ASN A 73 -7.22 -3.49 15.31
CA ASN A 73 -5.79 -3.22 15.18
C ASN A 73 -5.47 -1.71 15.13
N GLN A 74 -6.37 -0.86 15.60
CA GLN A 74 -6.13 0.57 15.60
C GLN A 74 -4.99 0.93 16.55
N THR A 75 -4.01 1.68 16.03
CA THR A 75 -2.89 2.22 16.78
C THR A 75 -2.77 3.71 16.52
N GLY A 76 -2.36 4.47 17.54
CA GLY A 76 -2.27 5.93 17.48
C GLY A 76 -3.58 6.63 17.83
N GLU A 77 -3.55 7.96 17.81
CA GLU A 77 -4.66 8.82 18.25
C GLU A 77 -5.79 8.95 17.24
N TYR A 78 -5.45 8.79 15.93
CA TYR A 78 -6.38 9.07 14.84
C TYR A 78 -7.03 7.80 14.29
N ILE A 79 -8.29 7.94 13.90
CA ILE A 79 -8.99 6.94 13.09
C ILE A 79 -8.45 7.06 11.65
N THR A 80 -7.73 6.05 11.19
CA THR A 80 -7.04 6.09 9.90
C THR A 80 -7.87 5.45 8.79
N TYR A 81 -7.92 6.11 7.65
CA TYR A 81 -8.65 5.68 6.45
C TYR A 81 -7.69 5.45 5.28
N ASP A 82 -7.66 4.22 4.74
CA ASP A 82 -7.00 3.94 3.45
C ASP A 82 -7.86 4.50 2.31
N ILE A 83 -7.39 5.58 1.70
CA ILE A 83 -8.09 6.29 0.62
C ILE A 83 -7.73 5.76 -0.77
N SER A 84 -6.79 4.82 -0.86
CA SER A 84 -6.27 4.31 -2.13
C SER A 84 -6.36 2.79 -2.29
N CYS A 85 -7.22 2.12 -1.55
CA CYS A 85 -7.34 0.66 -1.62
C CYS A 85 -7.50 0.12 -3.05
N ASN A 86 -8.12 0.89 -3.95
CA ASN A 86 -8.47 0.48 -5.31
C ASN A 86 -7.67 1.21 -6.41
N GLU A 87 -6.62 1.92 -6.08
CA GLU A 87 -5.78 2.68 -7.01
C GLU A 87 -4.36 2.91 -6.46
N ASP A 88 -3.51 3.63 -7.21
CA ASP A 88 -2.32 4.29 -6.70
C ASP A 88 -2.61 5.80 -6.66
N PHE A 89 -2.90 6.33 -5.48
CA PHE A 89 -3.38 7.70 -5.32
C PHE A 89 -2.34 8.75 -5.77
N ALA A 90 -1.07 8.57 -5.43
CA ALA A 90 -0.03 9.53 -5.82
C ALA A 90 0.15 9.60 -7.34
N LEU A 91 0.06 8.45 -8.03
CA LEU A 91 0.09 8.40 -9.49
C LEU A 91 -1.09 9.15 -10.11
N HIS A 92 -2.24 9.07 -9.46
CA HIS A 92 -3.49 9.60 -10.00
C HIS A 92 -3.90 10.96 -9.42
N ALA A 93 -3.12 11.55 -8.52
CA ALA A 93 -3.44 12.80 -7.81
C ALA A 93 -3.96 13.90 -8.76
N LYS A 94 -3.32 14.11 -9.90
CA LYS A 94 -3.74 15.10 -10.91
C LYS A 94 -5.16 14.92 -11.50
N TYR A 95 -5.79 13.77 -11.27
CA TYR A 95 -7.16 13.50 -11.71
C TYR A 95 -8.19 13.67 -10.59
N HIS A 96 -7.73 13.76 -9.33
CA HIS A 96 -8.51 14.00 -8.13
C HIS A 96 -8.52 15.47 -7.73
N ASP A 97 -9.48 15.86 -6.94
CA ASP A 97 -9.42 17.06 -6.11
C ASP A 97 -8.67 16.70 -4.80
N TRP A 98 -7.38 16.39 -4.94
CA TRP A 98 -6.58 15.84 -3.85
C TRP A 98 -6.32 16.85 -2.73
N GLU A 99 -6.24 18.15 -3.05
CA GLU A 99 -6.06 19.19 -2.06
C GLU A 99 -7.27 19.28 -1.12
N THR A 100 -8.49 19.20 -1.65
CA THR A 100 -9.72 19.11 -0.84
C THR A 100 -9.73 17.87 0.04
N ILE A 101 -9.31 16.72 -0.48
CA ILE A 101 -9.21 15.47 0.30
C ILE A 101 -8.20 15.65 1.44
N PHE A 102 -7.01 16.18 1.16
CA PHE A 102 -5.96 16.34 2.16
C PHE A 102 -6.32 17.41 3.19
N LYS A 103 -6.92 18.51 2.76
CA LYS A 103 -7.43 19.55 3.65
C LYS A 103 -8.46 19.00 4.63
N PHE A 104 -9.39 18.15 4.17
CA PHE A 104 -10.37 17.49 5.05
C PHE A 104 -9.67 16.76 6.19
N PHE A 105 -8.68 15.90 5.90
CA PHE A 105 -7.99 15.14 6.93
C PHE A 105 -7.13 16.04 7.83
N ARG A 106 -6.42 17.03 7.27
CA ARG A 106 -5.63 17.97 8.06
C ARG A 106 -6.50 18.69 9.09
N ASP A 107 -7.65 19.20 8.65
CA ASP A 107 -8.52 20.02 9.49
C ASP A 107 -9.43 19.17 10.42
N HIS A 108 -9.56 17.86 10.19
CA HIS A 108 -10.41 16.98 10.99
C HIS A 108 -9.72 16.56 12.29
N PRO A 109 -10.38 16.73 13.49
CA PRO A 109 -9.73 16.47 14.78
C PRO A 109 -9.36 15.01 15.04
N LEU A 110 -10.12 14.05 14.48
CA LEU A 110 -9.99 12.62 14.80
C LEU A 110 -9.60 11.73 13.61
N ALA A 111 -9.73 12.20 12.38
CA ALA A 111 -9.47 11.40 11.19
C ALA A 111 -8.08 11.64 10.60
N MET A 112 -7.52 10.60 10.00
CA MET A 112 -6.26 10.62 9.26
C MET A 112 -6.41 9.86 7.94
N GLY A 113 -5.87 10.42 6.84
CA GLY A 113 -5.83 9.74 5.55
C GLY A 113 -4.55 8.91 5.40
N SER A 114 -4.64 7.80 4.68
CA SER A 114 -3.49 6.94 4.39
C SER A 114 -3.59 6.38 2.99
N PHE A 115 -2.47 6.26 2.28
CA PHE A 115 -2.43 5.58 0.99
C PHE A 115 -1.07 4.93 0.72
N ALA A 116 -1.11 3.78 0.04
CA ALA A 116 0.07 3.13 -0.47
C ALA A 116 0.36 3.57 -1.91
N THR A 117 1.63 3.76 -2.24
CA THR A 117 2.03 4.17 -3.58
C THR A 117 3.31 3.52 -4.06
N LYS A 118 3.44 3.41 -5.38
CA LYS A 118 4.66 3.04 -6.10
C LYS A 118 5.17 4.19 -6.96
N HIS A 119 4.56 5.37 -6.80
CA HIS A 119 4.87 6.58 -7.55
C HIS A 119 5.39 7.67 -6.62
N VAL A 120 6.47 8.32 -7.00
CA VAL A 120 6.95 9.54 -6.34
C VAL A 120 6.34 10.72 -7.08
N ASN A 121 5.41 11.41 -6.42
CA ASN A 121 4.77 12.61 -6.94
C ASN A 121 5.13 13.82 -6.08
N TYR A 122 6.05 14.63 -6.58
CA TYR A 122 6.54 15.81 -5.85
C TYR A 122 5.52 16.97 -5.81
N ASP A 123 4.48 16.99 -6.64
CA ASP A 123 3.42 18.00 -6.57
C ASP A 123 2.72 17.96 -5.19
N LEU A 124 2.68 16.79 -4.55
CA LEU A 124 2.10 16.66 -3.22
C LEU A 124 2.89 17.39 -2.12
N LEU A 125 4.15 17.76 -2.34
CA LEU A 125 4.97 18.51 -1.38
C LEU A 125 4.51 19.97 -1.22
N GLU A 126 3.69 20.48 -2.14
CA GLU A 126 3.12 21.83 -2.05
C GLU A 126 2.08 21.96 -0.92
N PHE A 127 1.65 20.81 -0.33
CA PHE A 127 0.67 20.77 0.75
C PHE A 127 1.31 20.25 2.04
N ASN A 128 1.13 20.97 3.15
CA ASN A 128 1.47 20.50 4.49
C ASN A 128 0.25 19.85 5.17
N PRO A 129 0.21 18.53 5.33
CA PRO A 129 -0.90 17.84 5.96
C PRO A 129 -0.82 17.78 7.50
N GLU A 130 0.20 18.39 8.12
CA GLU A 130 0.38 18.43 9.58
C GLU A 130 0.31 17.05 10.25
N GLY A 131 0.95 16.05 9.65
CA GLY A 131 0.96 14.67 10.11
C GLY A 131 -0.32 13.88 9.85
N LYS A 132 -1.35 14.47 9.22
CA LYS A 132 -2.67 13.84 9.05
C LYS A 132 -2.84 13.06 7.75
N ILE A 133 -1.80 13.01 6.93
CA ILE A 133 -1.73 12.13 5.74
C ILE A 133 -0.50 11.23 5.87
N ARG A 134 -0.75 9.91 5.80
CA ARG A 134 0.30 8.88 5.79
C ARG A 134 0.55 8.39 4.38
N ILE A 135 1.77 8.55 3.91
CA ILE A 135 2.25 7.96 2.66
C ILE A 135 2.98 6.66 2.97
N ARG A 136 2.56 5.57 2.33
CA ARG A 136 3.15 4.24 2.46
C ARG A 136 3.87 3.90 1.16
N PHE A 137 5.18 4.16 1.07
CA PHE A 137 5.96 3.80 -0.11
C PHE A 137 6.14 2.29 -0.19
N SER A 138 5.54 1.67 -1.22
CA SER A 138 5.69 0.23 -1.46
C SER A 138 7.11 -0.10 -1.86
N LEU A 139 7.70 -1.14 -1.26
CA LEU A 139 9.09 -1.54 -1.48
C LEU A 139 9.19 -3.05 -1.67
N MET A 140 9.99 -3.46 -2.63
CA MET A 140 10.44 -4.83 -2.84
C MET A 140 11.86 -4.81 -3.43
N PRO A 141 12.60 -5.92 -3.45
CA PRO A 141 13.89 -5.97 -4.11
C PRO A 141 13.85 -5.43 -5.55
N GLU A 142 14.76 -4.52 -5.91
CA GLU A 142 14.73 -3.78 -7.18
C GLU A 142 14.70 -4.67 -8.42
N LYS A 143 15.33 -5.86 -8.35
CA LYS A 143 15.27 -6.88 -9.40
C LYS A 143 13.83 -7.22 -9.75
N TRP A 144 13.01 -7.51 -8.73
CA TRP A 144 11.61 -7.89 -8.91
C TRP A 144 10.71 -6.70 -9.19
N ARG A 145 11.00 -5.53 -8.61
CA ARG A 145 10.31 -4.29 -8.98
C ARG A 145 10.35 -4.06 -10.49
N LYS A 146 11.52 -4.21 -11.12
CA LYS A 146 11.68 -4.03 -12.58
C LYS A 146 10.78 -4.96 -13.40
N ILE A 147 10.61 -6.20 -12.94
CA ILE A 147 9.86 -7.24 -13.64
C ILE A 147 8.36 -7.14 -13.33
N LEU A 148 8.01 -7.03 -12.06
CA LEU A 148 6.63 -7.16 -11.58
C LEU A 148 5.87 -5.83 -11.48
N GLU A 149 6.59 -4.70 -11.40
CA GLU A 149 6.03 -3.36 -11.27
C GLU A 149 6.51 -2.43 -12.41
N PRO A 150 6.21 -2.75 -13.66
CA PRO A 150 6.71 -1.95 -14.79
C PRO A 150 6.22 -0.50 -14.71
N ASN A 151 7.11 0.43 -15.09
CA ASN A 151 6.87 1.87 -15.14
C ASN A 151 6.63 2.56 -13.79
N THR A 152 6.78 1.86 -12.66
CA THR A 152 6.75 2.48 -11.33
C THR A 152 8.06 3.19 -11.02
N SER A 153 8.07 4.12 -10.08
CA SER A 153 9.31 4.71 -9.57
C SER A 153 10.24 3.62 -9.03
N THR A 154 11.54 3.79 -9.21
CA THR A 154 12.54 2.86 -8.68
C THR A 154 12.53 2.85 -7.15
N VAL A 155 13.08 1.80 -6.55
CA VAL A 155 13.25 1.75 -5.09
C VAL A 155 14.09 2.93 -4.60
N ASP A 156 15.18 3.25 -5.30
CA ASP A 156 16.05 4.38 -4.97
C ASP A 156 15.29 5.73 -5.01
N GLU A 157 14.47 5.99 -6.04
CA GLU A 157 13.64 7.20 -6.10
C GLU A 157 12.66 7.29 -4.93
N ARG A 158 12.01 6.18 -4.57
CA ARG A 158 11.09 6.13 -3.43
C ARG A 158 11.83 6.43 -2.12
N LEU A 159 13.00 5.84 -1.89
CA LEU A 159 13.80 6.06 -0.68
C LEU A 159 14.33 7.50 -0.58
N ARG A 160 14.80 8.08 -1.69
CA ARG A 160 15.25 9.48 -1.73
C ARG A 160 14.13 10.49 -1.49
N ALA A 161 12.91 10.14 -1.80
CA ALA A 161 11.76 11.03 -1.58
C ALA A 161 11.34 11.13 -0.11
N ILE A 162 11.62 10.12 0.72
CA ILE A 162 11.15 10.05 2.12
C ILE A 162 11.44 11.33 2.90
N PRO A 163 12.68 11.86 2.97
CA PRO A 163 12.98 13.06 3.75
C PRO A 163 12.19 14.28 3.26
N ASN A 164 11.93 14.39 1.96
CA ASN A 164 11.15 15.51 1.44
C ASN A 164 9.70 15.47 1.93
N PHE A 165 9.08 14.29 1.94
CA PHE A 165 7.72 14.12 2.45
C PHE A 165 7.65 14.28 3.97
N LEU A 166 8.63 13.78 4.73
CA LEU A 166 8.71 14.04 6.18
C LEU A 166 8.81 15.54 6.46
N ASN A 167 9.68 16.26 5.77
CA ASN A 167 9.87 17.72 5.93
C ASN A 167 8.62 18.51 5.51
N ALA A 168 7.84 18.03 4.54
CA ALA A 168 6.58 18.62 4.14
C ALA A 168 5.41 18.31 5.10
N GLY A 169 5.64 17.57 6.19
CA GLY A 169 4.66 17.29 7.23
C GLY A 169 3.83 16.02 7.01
N TYR A 170 4.23 15.12 6.11
CA TYR A 170 3.60 13.81 5.96
C TYR A 170 4.11 12.81 6.99
N GLU A 171 3.26 11.89 7.45
CA GLU A 171 3.72 10.64 8.04
C GLU A 171 4.15 9.69 6.91
N VAL A 172 5.34 9.09 7.01
CA VAL A 172 5.87 8.23 5.95
C VAL A 172 6.18 6.84 6.49
N HIS A 173 5.69 5.81 5.80
CA HIS A 173 5.97 4.41 6.14
C HIS A 173 6.59 3.64 4.97
N LEU A 174 7.40 2.64 5.31
CA LEU A 174 7.91 1.63 4.39
C LEU A 174 6.85 0.53 4.28
N ASN A 175 6.34 0.28 3.07
CA ASN A 175 5.30 -0.73 2.85
C ASN A 175 5.88 -1.91 2.06
N PHE A 176 6.32 -2.97 2.75
CA PHE A 176 6.78 -4.19 2.13
C PHE A 176 5.58 -5.03 1.65
N SER A 177 5.04 -4.65 0.50
CA SER A 177 3.81 -5.23 -0.04
C SER A 177 3.79 -5.31 -1.57
N PRO A 178 3.80 -6.54 -2.11
CA PRO A 178 3.85 -7.82 -1.41
C PRO A 178 5.28 -8.28 -1.08
N VAL A 179 5.42 -9.03 0.02
CA VAL A 179 6.60 -9.88 0.24
C VAL A 179 6.39 -11.17 -0.54
N ILE A 180 7.34 -11.49 -1.43
CA ILE A 180 7.28 -12.67 -2.29
C ILE A 180 8.38 -13.64 -1.87
N VAL A 181 7.97 -14.86 -1.50
CA VAL A 181 8.87 -15.92 -1.05
C VAL A 181 9.32 -16.77 -2.24
N HIS A 182 10.61 -16.88 -2.43
CA HIS A 182 11.30 -17.72 -3.41
C HIS A 182 12.67 -18.13 -2.85
N ASP A 183 13.47 -18.86 -3.58
CA ASP A 183 14.67 -19.50 -3.01
C ASP A 183 15.67 -18.50 -2.39
N ASP A 184 15.89 -17.34 -3.01
CA ASP A 184 16.85 -16.32 -2.57
C ASP A 184 16.21 -15.12 -1.84
N TRP A 185 14.92 -15.17 -1.48
CA TRP A 185 14.17 -14.00 -1.03
C TRP A 185 14.80 -13.28 0.18
N LEU A 186 15.30 -14.02 1.18
CA LEU A 186 15.95 -13.43 2.36
C LEU A 186 17.23 -12.70 2.00
N THR A 187 18.03 -13.24 1.08
CA THR A 187 19.26 -12.59 0.59
C THR A 187 18.92 -11.28 -0.12
N GLU A 188 17.87 -11.27 -0.94
CA GLU A 188 17.42 -10.08 -1.67
C GLU A 188 16.81 -9.04 -0.74
N TYR A 189 16.03 -9.44 0.28
CA TYR A 189 15.52 -8.52 1.31
C TYR A 189 16.63 -7.98 2.20
N LYS A 190 17.68 -8.79 2.49
CA LYS A 190 18.87 -8.30 3.19
C LYS A 190 19.50 -7.13 2.44
N LEU A 191 19.72 -7.28 1.13
CA LEU A 191 20.27 -6.21 0.30
C LEU A 191 19.37 -4.97 0.30
N LEU A 192 18.05 -5.14 0.26
CA LEU A 192 17.08 -4.04 0.34
C LEU A 192 17.19 -3.31 1.70
N PHE A 193 17.24 -4.05 2.81
CA PHE A 193 17.38 -3.46 4.15
C PHE A 193 18.72 -2.74 4.33
N ASP A 194 19.81 -3.29 3.81
CA ASP A 194 21.13 -2.63 3.78
C ASP A 194 21.07 -1.29 3.01
N VAL A 195 20.32 -1.23 1.91
CA VAL A 195 20.10 0.03 1.16
C VAL A 195 19.25 1.00 1.98
N ILE A 196 18.14 0.55 2.56
CA ILE A 196 17.27 1.37 3.41
C ILE A 196 18.06 1.98 4.58
N ASN A 197 18.88 1.15 5.27
CA ASN A 197 19.68 1.61 6.39
C ASN A 197 20.70 2.68 5.96
N ARG A 198 21.38 2.47 4.84
CA ARG A 198 22.31 3.49 4.29
C ARG A 198 21.58 4.79 3.91
N CYS A 199 20.43 4.68 3.25
CA CYS A 199 19.64 5.85 2.88
C CYS A 199 19.14 6.62 4.10
N SER A 200 18.68 5.95 5.16
CA SER A 200 18.21 6.61 6.37
C SER A 200 19.30 7.44 7.04
N HIS A 201 20.53 6.96 7.08
CA HIS A 201 21.67 7.70 7.60
C HIS A 201 22.12 8.83 6.65
N TYR A 202 22.26 8.52 5.36
CA TYR A 202 22.75 9.49 4.37
C TYR A 202 21.84 10.69 4.20
N TYR A 203 20.51 10.47 4.18
CA TYR A 203 19.50 11.51 4.05
C TYR A 203 18.98 12.02 5.40
N ASN A 204 19.55 11.56 6.50
CA ASN A 204 19.22 11.98 7.86
C ASN A 204 17.70 11.90 8.13
N TRP A 205 17.08 10.73 7.88
CA TRP A 205 15.68 10.55 8.18
C TRP A 205 15.43 10.67 9.69
N SER A 206 14.26 11.17 10.08
CA SER A 206 13.74 10.95 11.43
C SER A 206 13.35 9.48 11.58
N GLN A 207 14.32 8.64 11.94
CA GLN A 207 14.18 7.19 11.97
C GLN A 207 13.00 6.73 12.83
N GLU A 208 12.77 7.35 13.97
CA GLU A 208 11.68 7.01 14.90
C GLU A 208 10.29 7.26 14.30
N SER A 209 10.18 8.19 13.33
CA SER A 209 8.90 8.51 12.69
C SER A 209 8.56 7.59 11.51
N VAL A 210 9.56 6.90 10.94
CA VAL A 210 9.36 5.99 9.80
C VAL A 210 9.10 4.58 10.30
N LYS A 211 7.88 4.09 10.11
CA LYS A 211 7.46 2.72 10.49
C LYS A 211 7.36 1.82 9.27
N ALA A 212 7.18 0.52 9.47
CA ALA A 212 6.98 -0.46 8.40
C ALA A 212 5.62 -1.15 8.48
N GLU A 213 5.18 -1.62 7.33
CA GLU A 213 4.02 -2.48 7.14
C GLU A 213 4.42 -3.63 6.23
N VAL A 214 4.02 -4.86 6.57
CA VAL A 214 4.47 -6.06 5.87
C VAL A 214 3.27 -6.91 5.46
N ILE A 215 3.14 -7.13 4.16
CA ILE A 215 2.04 -7.93 3.60
C ILE A 215 2.63 -8.99 2.67
N PHE A 216 2.50 -10.26 3.06
CA PHE A 216 2.89 -11.38 2.21
C PHE A 216 1.94 -11.56 1.03
N LEU A 217 2.48 -12.03 -0.09
CA LEU A 217 1.76 -12.19 -1.34
C LEU A 217 0.45 -12.98 -1.17
N THR A 218 -0.60 -12.42 -1.73
CA THR A 218 -1.83 -13.13 -2.07
C THR A 218 -2.05 -12.97 -3.56
N HIS A 219 -2.20 -14.07 -4.28
CA HIS A 219 -2.42 -14.08 -5.71
C HIS A 219 -3.72 -14.79 -6.06
N ASN A 220 -4.15 -14.78 -7.31
CA ASN A 220 -5.36 -15.49 -7.72
C ASN A 220 -5.21 -16.13 -9.10
N LYS A 221 -6.00 -17.18 -9.34
CA LYS A 221 -5.93 -17.99 -10.54
C LYS A 221 -6.21 -17.19 -11.82
N ASP A 222 -7.24 -16.33 -11.80
CA ASP A 222 -7.61 -15.54 -13.00
C ASP A 222 -6.47 -14.61 -13.41
N LYS A 223 -5.74 -14.03 -12.42
CA LYS A 223 -4.59 -13.18 -12.72
C LYS A 223 -3.41 -13.99 -13.20
N HIS A 224 -3.17 -15.16 -12.61
CA HIS A 224 -2.16 -16.12 -13.06
C HIS A 224 -2.36 -16.51 -14.53
N GLU A 225 -3.56 -16.98 -14.87
CA GLU A 225 -3.90 -17.39 -16.24
C GLU A 225 -3.73 -16.24 -17.25
N ARG A 226 -4.14 -15.03 -16.85
CA ARG A 226 -3.94 -13.83 -17.68
C ARG A 226 -2.46 -13.51 -17.87
N ASN A 227 -1.66 -13.55 -16.79
CA ASN A 227 -0.23 -13.29 -16.88
C ASN A 227 0.47 -14.29 -17.82
N LEU A 228 0.09 -15.56 -17.76
CA LEU A 228 0.60 -16.59 -18.70
C LEU A 228 0.17 -16.30 -20.14
N HIS A 229 -1.10 -15.96 -20.36
CA HIS A 229 -1.61 -15.58 -21.69
C HIS A 229 -0.86 -14.38 -22.27
N ASP A 230 -0.64 -13.35 -21.43
CA ASP A 230 0.04 -12.11 -21.80
C ASP A 230 1.57 -12.25 -21.81
N LYS A 231 2.09 -13.44 -21.47
CA LYS A 231 3.52 -13.78 -21.38
C LYS A 231 4.31 -12.83 -20.48
N LEU A 232 3.71 -12.44 -19.33
CA LEU A 232 4.38 -11.59 -18.36
C LEU A 232 5.46 -12.39 -17.63
N MET A 233 6.62 -11.78 -17.45
CA MET A 233 7.74 -12.36 -16.69
C MET A 233 7.45 -12.34 -15.19
N GLY A 234 8.07 -13.25 -14.44
CA GLY A 234 8.02 -13.28 -12.98
C GLY A 234 6.85 -14.09 -12.41
N GLU A 235 6.02 -14.72 -13.27
CA GLU A 235 4.89 -15.52 -12.77
C GLU A 235 5.37 -16.77 -12.00
N GLU A 236 6.56 -17.25 -12.29
CA GLU A 236 7.22 -18.39 -11.61
C GLU A 236 7.48 -18.14 -10.12
N ILE A 237 7.59 -16.88 -9.68
CA ILE A 237 7.71 -16.55 -8.25
C ILE A 237 6.38 -16.15 -7.61
N LEU A 238 5.39 -15.77 -8.41
CA LEU A 238 4.05 -15.39 -7.93
C LEU A 238 3.16 -16.61 -7.69
N TRP A 239 3.30 -17.64 -8.52
CA TRP A 239 2.50 -18.85 -8.49
C TRP A 239 3.36 -20.08 -8.14
N LYS A 240 3.32 -20.47 -6.88
CA LYS A 240 4.11 -21.58 -6.29
C LYS A 240 3.19 -22.54 -5.51
N PRO A 241 2.47 -23.45 -6.19
CA PRO A 241 1.49 -24.36 -5.55
C PRO A 241 2.08 -25.20 -4.43
N GLU A 242 3.39 -25.49 -4.50
CA GLU A 242 4.12 -26.28 -3.49
C GLU A 242 4.18 -25.61 -2.12
N ILE A 243 4.13 -24.27 -2.06
CA ILE A 243 4.15 -23.50 -0.81
C ILE A 243 2.88 -22.66 -0.58
N GLN A 244 1.92 -22.73 -1.51
CA GLN A 244 0.68 -21.96 -1.46
C GLN A 244 -0.54 -22.86 -1.26
N GLU A 245 -1.63 -22.27 -0.78
CA GLU A 245 -2.93 -22.93 -0.58
C GLU A 245 -4.08 -22.00 -1.01
N PRO A 246 -5.22 -22.56 -1.44
CA PRO A 246 -6.41 -21.77 -1.73
C PRO A 246 -6.94 -21.03 -0.49
N LYS A 247 -7.45 -19.82 -0.69
CA LYS A 247 -8.13 -19.04 0.33
C LYS A 247 -9.30 -18.28 -0.26
N ILE A 248 -10.42 -18.32 0.45
CA ILE A 248 -11.53 -17.39 0.18
C ILE A 248 -11.24 -16.07 0.88
N SER A 249 -11.28 -14.97 0.14
CA SER A 249 -11.13 -13.63 0.72
C SER A 249 -12.32 -13.25 1.59
N GLN A 250 -12.15 -12.25 2.44
CA GLN A 250 -13.22 -11.71 3.28
C GLN A 250 -14.48 -11.30 2.47
N TYR A 251 -14.33 -11.07 1.18
CA TYR A 251 -15.39 -10.64 0.25
C TYR A 251 -15.75 -11.71 -0.79
N GLY A 252 -15.45 -12.99 -0.51
CA GLY A 252 -15.86 -14.12 -1.34
C GLY A 252 -14.97 -14.42 -2.56
N GLY A 253 -13.91 -13.64 -2.80
CA GLY A 253 -13.00 -13.91 -3.93
C GLY A 253 -12.08 -15.10 -3.65
N SER A 254 -11.89 -15.97 -4.65
CA SER A 254 -10.93 -17.06 -4.60
C SER A 254 -9.51 -16.54 -4.84
N ASN A 255 -8.63 -16.75 -3.87
CA ASN A 255 -7.23 -16.39 -3.92
C ASN A 255 -6.35 -17.58 -3.53
N ILE A 256 -5.04 -17.45 -3.76
CA ILE A 256 -4.02 -18.30 -3.15
C ILE A 256 -3.16 -17.46 -2.21
N ARG A 257 -2.66 -18.10 -1.16
CA ARG A 257 -1.73 -17.51 -0.19
C ARG A 257 -0.69 -18.54 0.22
N TYR A 258 0.36 -18.12 0.89
CA TYR A 258 1.27 -19.07 1.53
C TYR A 258 0.52 -19.92 2.57
N ARG A 259 0.86 -21.23 2.63
CA ARG A 259 0.30 -22.17 3.62
C ARG A 259 0.52 -21.62 5.03
N SER A 260 -0.48 -21.76 5.88
CA SER A 260 -0.45 -21.15 7.22
C SER A 260 0.75 -21.62 8.06
N SER A 261 1.15 -22.90 7.95
CA SER A 261 2.33 -23.44 8.61
C SER A 261 3.63 -22.74 8.18
N ASN A 262 3.82 -22.60 6.88
CA ASN A 262 5.03 -22.00 6.31
C ASN A 262 5.06 -20.49 6.55
N LYS A 263 3.90 -19.85 6.52
CA LYS A 263 3.78 -18.39 6.66
C LYS A 263 4.28 -17.89 8.02
N LEU A 264 4.03 -18.61 9.10
CA LEU A 264 4.55 -18.24 10.42
C LEU A 264 6.08 -18.23 10.44
N GLU A 265 6.69 -19.22 9.79
CA GLU A 265 8.15 -19.27 9.65
C GLU A 265 8.67 -18.11 8.77
N TYR A 266 8.01 -17.81 7.65
CA TYR A 266 8.39 -16.68 6.80
C TYR A 266 8.27 -15.33 7.52
N ILE A 267 7.23 -15.15 8.32
CA ILE A 267 7.06 -13.96 9.17
C ILE A 267 8.23 -13.85 10.15
N LYS A 268 8.56 -14.93 10.84
CA LYS A 268 9.68 -14.97 11.77
C LYS A 268 11.00 -14.61 11.09
N GLN A 269 11.33 -15.28 9.99
CA GLN A 269 12.56 -15.02 9.23
C GLN A 269 12.66 -13.58 8.71
N PHE A 270 11.55 -13.02 8.22
CA PHE A 270 11.50 -11.62 7.78
C PHE A 270 11.76 -10.67 8.95
N THR A 271 11.09 -10.89 10.08
CA THR A 271 11.21 -10.04 11.27
C THR A 271 12.61 -10.09 11.85
N GLU A 272 13.20 -11.29 12.00
CA GLU A 272 14.58 -11.46 12.48
C GLU A 272 15.60 -10.74 11.58
N LEU A 273 15.43 -10.85 10.26
CA LEU A 273 16.29 -10.18 9.30
C LEU A 273 16.12 -8.64 9.34
N HIS A 274 14.87 -8.18 9.42
CA HIS A 274 14.53 -6.76 9.54
C HIS A 274 15.14 -6.15 10.79
N ASP A 275 14.91 -6.76 11.95
CA ASP A 275 15.37 -6.25 13.25
C ASP A 275 16.90 -6.29 13.38
N ALA A 276 17.56 -7.23 12.69
CA ALA A 276 19.03 -7.29 12.65
C ALA A 276 19.67 -6.15 11.85
N ILE A 277 18.99 -5.61 10.83
CA ILE A 277 19.61 -4.64 9.90
C ILE A 277 19.06 -3.22 10.08
N ILE A 278 17.75 -3.08 10.31
CA ILE A 278 17.07 -1.80 10.51
C ILE A 278 16.29 -1.77 11.84
N PRO A 279 16.96 -2.00 12.99
CA PRO A 279 16.31 -2.10 14.31
C PRO A 279 15.60 -0.82 14.76
N TRP A 280 15.90 0.31 14.13
CA TRP A 280 15.23 1.58 14.34
C TRP A 280 13.82 1.66 13.74
N ASN A 281 13.50 0.74 12.79
CA ASN A 281 12.23 0.75 12.07
C ASN A 281 11.24 -0.22 12.72
N THR A 282 10.10 0.28 13.18
CA THR A 282 9.08 -0.52 13.85
C THR A 282 8.06 -1.06 12.87
N ILE A 283 7.85 -2.37 12.83
CA ILE A 283 6.78 -3.01 12.06
C ILE A 283 5.44 -2.80 12.78
N ARG A 284 4.50 -2.07 12.17
CA ARG A 284 3.14 -1.85 12.70
C ARG A 284 2.26 -3.09 12.62
N TYR A 285 2.35 -3.80 11.51
CA TYR A 285 1.68 -5.08 11.31
C TYR A 285 2.41 -5.91 10.25
N ILE A 286 2.26 -7.22 10.37
CA ILE A 286 2.81 -8.21 9.44
C ILE A 286 1.81 -9.36 9.27
N PHE A 287 1.44 -9.69 8.03
CA PHE A 287 0.53 -10.78 7.74
C PHE A 287 0.66 -11.36 6.33
#